data_a91a66feecf9b5586509558255a39c61
#
_entry.id   a91a66feecf9b5586509558255a39c61
#
_cell.length_a   1.000
_cell.length_b   1.000
_cell.length_c   1.000
_cell.angle_alpha   90.00
_cell.angle_beta   90.00
_cell.angle_gamma   90.00
#
_symmetry.space_group_name_H-M   'P 1'
#
loop_
_entity.id
_entity.type
_entity.pdbx_description
1 polymer ?
#
loop_
_entity_poly.entity_id
_entity_poly.type
_entity_poly.pdbx_seq_one_letter_code
_entity_poly.pdbx_strand_id
1 'polypeptide(L)'
;MEESFFPDYDFDEEINDESAAVEEENENLHKEVMKIDFITREIELEDGRPVLISEEEALIQWIEKVLTTVKGRHEIEYEYGTDVKRIMFSGNPKPYIRAEICREIEECLMQHEAITEVDEFEFIDGINASVSFTITSIYGPMTKEVALHG
;
A
#
# COMPACT_ATOMS: atom_id res chain seq x y z
N MET A 1 -49.71 14.61 33.09
CA MET A 1 -48.75 15.65 32.74
C MET A 1 -47.38 15.05 32.89
N GLU A 2 -46.79 14.70 31.79
CA GLU A 2 -45.42 14.23 31.80
C GLU A 2 -44.48 15.41 31.57
N GLU A 3 -43.77 15.79 32.62
CA GLU A 3 -42.66 16.72 32.45
C GLU A 3 -41.53 15.98 31.77
N SER A 4 -41.17 16.42 30.57
CA SER A 4 -40.00 15.96 29.89
C SER A 4 -38.76 16.25 30.74
N PHE A 5 -38.04 15.19 31.18
CA PHE A 5 -36.87 15.28 32.04
C PHE A 5 -35.63 15.80 31.30
N PHE A 6 -35.72 15.97 29.98
CA PHE A 6 -34.64 16.48 29.14
C PHE A 6 -34.98 17.88 28.66
N PRO A 7 -34.14 18.88 28.88
CA PRO A 7 -34.32 20.18 28.26
C PRO A 7 -34.33 20.01 26.74
N ASP A 8 -35.26 20.68 26.07
CA ASP A 8 -35.27 20.81 24.62
C ASP A 8 -33.96 21.49 24.20
N TYR A 9 -32.98 20.69 23.76
CA TYR A 9 -31.85 21.20 23.03
C TYR A 9 -32.29 21.34 21.58
N ASP A 10 -32.44 22.58 21.15
CA ASP A 10 -32.51 22.87 19.72
C ASP A 10 -31.16 22.46 19.09
N PHE A 11 -31.14 21.25 18.56
CA PHE A 11 -29.98 20.63 17.91
C PHE A 11 -29.73 21.20 16.52
N ASP A 12 -30.58 22.08 16.01
CA ASP A 12 -30.63 22.42 14.59
C ASP A 12 -29.75 23.62 14.18
N GLU A 13 -29.14 24.36 15.08
CA GLU A 13 -28.40 25.60 14.71
C GLU A 13 -26.87 25.57 14.86
N GLU A 14 -26.26 24.59 15.54
CA GLU A 14 -24.81 24.62 15.80
C GLU A 14 -23.99 23.54 15.07
N ILE A 15 -24.60 22.61 14.35
CA ILE A 15 -23.88 21.47 13.74
C ILE A 15 -23.25 21.82 12.37
N ASN A 16 -23.65 22.90 11.73
CA ASN A 16 -23.24 23.16 10.33
C ASN A 16 -21.88 23.83 10.15
N ASP A 17 -21.27 24.41 11.18
CA ASP A 17 -19.98 25.12 11.02
C ASP A 17 -18.78 24.32 11.50
N GLU A 18 -18.96 23.43 12.49
CA GLU A 18 -17.87 22.59 12.98
C GLU A 18 -17.65 21.33 12.13
N SER A 19 -18.69 20.80 11.49
CA SER A 19 -18.56 19.61 10.64
C SER A 19 -17.78 19.86 9.35
N ALA A 20 -17.91 21.04 8.76
CA ALA A 20 -17.16 21.43 7.58
C ALA A 20 -15.66 21.66 7.89
N ALA A 21 -15.32 22.22 9.06
CA ALA A 21 -13.94 22.40 9.49
C ALA A 21 -13.26 21.07 9.86
N VAL A 22 -14.01 20.12 10.44
CA VAL A 22 -13.52 18.77 10.79
C VAL A 22 -13.33 17.90 9.54
N GLU A 23 -14.17 18.08 8.51
CA GLU A 23 -14.00 17.39 7.23
C GLU A 23 -12.79 17.92 6.45
N GLU A 24 -12.52 19.22 6.45
CA GLU A 24 -11.31 19.80 5.83
C GLU A 24 -10.02 19.41 6.59
N GLU A 25 -10.04 19.33 7.91
CA GLU A 25 -8.90 18.84 8.70
C GLU A 25 -8.66 17.33 8.48
N ASN A 26 -9.71 16.52 8.33
CA ASN A 26 -9.59 15.10 8.04
C ASN A 26 -9.12 14.83 6.59
N GLU A 27 -9.53 15.61 5.59
CA GLU A 27 -8.99 15.48 4.23
C GLU A 27 -7.50 15.81 4.18
N ASN A 28 -7.01 16.74 5.00
CA ASN A 28 -5.59 17.06 5.09
C ASN A 28 -4.79 16.01 5.90
N LEU A 29 -5.39 15.37 6.89
CA LEU A 29 -4.74 14.31 7.68
C LEU A 29 -4.44 13.04 6.86
N HIS A 30 -5.17 12.78 5.79
CA HIS A 30 -4.95 11.62 4.90
C HIS A 30 -3.88 11.86 3.82
N LYS A 31 -3.39 13.09 3.66
CA LYS A 31 -2.39 13.45 2.64
C LYS A 31 -0.95 13.46 3.14
N GLU A 32 -0.74 13.41 4.44
CA GLU A 32 0.60 13.46 5.03
C GLU A 32 1.06 12.05 5.43
N VAL A 33 1.88 11.44 4.58
CA VAL A 33 2.49 10.13 4.84
C VAL A 33 3.91 10.33 5.33
N MET A 34 4.28 9.62 6.41
CA MET A 34 5.63 9.65 6.96
C MET A 34 6.54 8.73 6.14
N LYS A 35 7.76 9.19 5.89
CA LYS A 35 8.79 8.40 5.22
C LYS A 35 9.32 7.31 6.16
N ILE A 36 9.35 6.08 5.66
CA ILE A 36 9.84 4.90 6.37
C ILE A 36 11.04 4.35 5.63
N ASP A 37 12.14 4.11 6.35
CA ASP A 37 13.26 3.34 5.84
C ASP A 37 12.96 1.84 5.99
N PHE A 38 12.83 1.12 4.87
CA PHE A 38 12.51 -0.30 4.86
C PHE A 38 13.69 -1.20 5.26
N ILE A 39 14.92 -0.69 5.30
CA ILE A 39 16.10 -1.41 5.74
C ILE A 39 16.17 -1.43 7.26
N THR A 40 16.06 -0.25 7.88
CA THR A 40 16.08 -0.09 9.34
C THR A 40 14.72 -0.31 9.98
N ARG A 41 13.63 -0.20 9.20
CA ARG A 41 12.22 -0.23 9.63
C ARG A 41 11.86 0.91 10.59
N GLU A 42 12.54 2.01 10.49
CA GLU A 42 12.33 3.19 11.29
C GLU A 42 11.74 4.32 10.47
N ILE A 43 11.01 5.23 11.15
CA ILE A 43 10.52 6.47 10.54
C ILE A 43 11.71 7.40 10.37
N GLU A 44 11.89 7.94 9.16
CA GLU A 44 12.92 8.92 8.88
C GLU A 44 12.60 10.24 9.59
N LEU A 45 13.55 10.72 10.38
CA LEU A 45 13.41 11.97 11.15
C LEU A 45 14.42 12.99 10.66
N GLU A 46 13.96 14.23 10.50
CA GLU A 46 14.78 15.40 10.27
C GLU A 46 14.55 16.40 11.43
N ASP A 47 15.60 16.78 12.13
CA ASP A 47 15.52 17.61 13.34
C ASP A 47 14.52 17.10 14.41
N GLY A 48 14.39 15.77 14.55
CA GLY A 48 13.51 15.12 15.51
C GLY A 48 12.02 15.11 15.10
N ARG A 49 11.70 15.48 13.86
CA ARG A 49 10.34 15.46 13.30
C ARG A 49 10.25 14.44 12.16
N PRO A 50 9.13 13.72 12.02
CA PRO A 50 8.93 12.83 10.87
C PRO A 50 9.03 13.59 9.54
N VAL A 51 9.77 13.00 8.59
CA VAL A 51 9.79 13.50 7.21
C VAL A 51 8.48 13.12 6.53
N LEU A 52 7.79 14.12 5.99
CA LEU A 52 6.55 13.93 5.23
C LEU A 52 6.88 13.79 3.75
N ILE A 53 6.18 12.91 3.05
CA ILE A 53 6.37 12.60 1.64
C ILE A 53 5.13 12.94 0.82
N SER A 54 5.34 13.15 -0.48
CA SER A 54 4.27 13.37 -1.45
C SER A 54 3.42 12.11 -1.66
N GLU A 55 2.24 12.25 -2.27
CA GLU A 55 1.38 11.10 -2.60
C GLU A 55 2.06 10.11 -3.55
N GLU A 56 2.85 10.59 -4.51
CA GLU A 56 3.64 9.75 -5.41
C GLU A 56 4.70 8.95 -4.66
N GLU A 57 5.46 9.59 -3.78
CA GLU A 57 6.45 8.93 -2.92
C GLU A 57 5.78 7.94 -1.95
N ALA A 58 4.60 8.27 -1.45
CA ALA A 58 3.80 7.38 -0.61
C ALA A 58 3.37 6.12 -1.36
N LEU A 59 2.99 6.25 -2.64
CA LEU A 59 2.70 5.11 -3.49
C LEU A 59 3.93 4.21 -3.69
N ILE A 60 5.09 4.80 -3.98
CA ILE A 60 6.35 4.06 -4.13
C ILE A 60 6.68 3.31 -2.83
N GLN A 61 6.56 3.97 -1.70
CA GLN A 61 6.74 3.38 -0.37
C GLN A 61 5.78 2.21 -0.11
N TRP A 62 4.50 2.36 -0.47
CA TRP A 62 3.51 1.31 -0.35
C TRP A 62 3.85 0.10 -1.23
N ILE A 63 4.25 0.32 -2.48
CA ILE A 63 4.69 -0.75 -3.41
C ILE A 63 5.85 -1.55 -2.81
N GLU A 64 6.87 -0.89 -2.30
CA GLU A 64 8.02 -1.54 -1.68
C GLU A 64 7.61 -2.36 -0.46
N LYS A 65 6.74 -1.82 0.38
CA LYS A 65 6.22 -2.51 1.55
C LYS A 65 5.43 -3.76 1.16
N VAL A 66 4.52 -3.67 0.19
CA VAL A 66 3.72 -4.80 -0.28
C VAL A 66 4.59 -5.91 -0.86
N LEU A 67 5.54 -5.57 -1.74
CA LEU A 67 6.42 -6.54 -2.40
C LEU A 67 7.38 -7.25 -1.43
N THR A 68 7.71 -6.63 -0.30
CA THR A 68 8.58 -7.21 0.72
C THR A 68 7.83 -7.92 1.85
N THR A 69 6.53 -7.77 1.93
CA THR A 69 5.70 -8.40 2.95
C THR A 69 5.23 -9.78 2.48
N VAL A 70 5.34 -10.78 3.34
CA VAL A 70 4.80 -12.12 3.09
C VAL A 70 3.31 -12.13 3.42
N LYS A 71 2.49 -12.59 2.47
CA LYS A 71 1.04 -12.72 2.61
C LYS A 71 0.67 -13.61 3.80
N GLY A 72 -0.39 -13.22 4.52
CA GLY A 72 -0.87 -13.94 5.70
C GLY A 72 -0.07 -13.72 6.99
N ARG A 73 0.92 -12.81 6.99
CA ARG A 73 1.70 -12.50 8.20
C ARG A 73 0.96 -11.60 9.19
N HIS A 74 -0.01 -10.84 8.70
CA HIS A 74 -0.83 -9.95 9.52
C HIS A 74 -2.24 -10.52 9.68
N GLU A 75 -2.71 -10.67 10.90
CA GLU A 75 -4.03 -11.25 11.20
C GLU A 75 -5.20 -10.36 10.72
N ILE A 76 -4.99 -9.05 10.60
CA ILE A 76 -6.00 -8.06 10.22
C ILE A 76 -6.10 -7.88 8.70
N GLU A 77 -4.96 -8.00 7.99
CA GLU A 77 -4.86 -7.85 6.53
C GLU A 77 -4.25 -9.11 5.91
N TYR A 78 -5.00 -10.19 5.91
CA TYR A 78 -4.53 -11.49 5.45
C TYR A 78 -4.09 -11.49 3.98
N GLU A 79 -4.74 -10.70 3.14
CA GLU A 79 -4.45 -10.61 1.69
C GLU A 79 -3.32 -9.63 1.35
N TYR A 80 -2.84 -8.85 2.32
CA TYR A 80 -1.76 -7.90 2.12
C TYR A 80 -0.40 -8.61 2.01
N GLY A 81 0.37 -8.23 1.00
CA GLY A 81 1.69 -8.81 0.73
C GLY A 81 1.69 -9.76 -0.45
N THR A 82 2.78 -10.49 -0.64
CA THR A 82 2.99 -11.43 -1.74
C THR A 82 3.33 -12.84 -1.28
N ASP A 83 2.93 -13.83 -2.08
CA ASP A 83 3.27 -15.25 -1.91
C ASP A 83 4.38 -15.72 -2.87
N VAL A 84 5.13 -14.82 -3.48
CA VAL A 84 6.16 -15.11 -4.49
C VAL A 84 7.13 -16.21 -4.02
N LYS A 85 7.59 -16.15 -2.78
CA LYS A 85 8.48 -17.19 -2.23
C LYS A 85 7.83 -18.56 -2.19
N ARG A 86 6.58 -18.65 -1.74
CA ARG A 86 5.85 -19.92 -1.69
C ARG A 86 5.64 -20.50 -3.10
N ILE A 87 5.33 -19.65 -4.08
CA ILE A 87 5.16 -20.03 -5.48
C ILE A 87 6.48 -20.55 -6.05
N MET A 88 7.59 -19.89 -5.81
CA MET A 88 8.94 -20.28 -6.24
C MET A 88 9.31 -21.70 -5.79
N PHE A 89 8.97 -22.04 -4.55
CA PHE A 89 9.33 -23.36 -3.96
C PHE A 89 8.21 -24.39 -4.04
N SER A 90 7.17 -24.16 -4.86
CA SER A 90 6.03 -25.05 -4.99
C SER A 90 6.32 -26.38 -5.67
N GLY A 91 7.48 -26.52 -6.35
CA GLY A 91 7.86 -27.71 -7.11
C GLY A 91 7.16 -27.85 -8.47
N ASN A 92 6.40 -26.85 -8.89
CA ASN A 92 5.73 -26.83 -10.18
C ASN A 92 6.71 -26.58 -11.36
N PRO A 93 6.32 -26.88 -12.60
CA PRO A 93 7.12 -26.55 -13.77
C PRO A 93 7.40 -25.04 -13.89
N LYS A 94 8.61 -24.69 -14.36
CA LYS A 94 9.06 -23.30 -14.47
C LYS A 94 8.10 -22.34 -15.20
N PRO A 95 7.48 -22.74 -16.34
CA PRO A 95 6.50 -21.87 -17.00
C PRO A 95 5.28 -21.56 -16.14
N TYR A 96 4.82 -22.53 -15.36
CA TYR A 96 3.70 -22.37 -14.41
C TYR A 96 4.08 -21.42 -13.27
N ILE A 97 5.26 -21.61 -12.67
CA ILE A 97 5.79 -20.73 -11.61
C ILE A 97 5.86 -19.29 -12.08
N ARG A 98 6.37 -19.03 -13.30
CA ARG A 98 6.46 -17.69 -13.86
C ARG A 98 5.07 -17.06 -14.05
N ALA A 99 4.12 -17.80 -14.61
CA ALA A 99 2.75 -17.31 -14.78
C ALA A 99 2.08 -16.97 -13.45
N GLU A 100 2.26 -17.80 -12.43
CA GLU A 100 1.72 -17.56 -11.09
C GLU A 100 2.38 -16.36 -10.39
N ILE A 101 3.69 -16.15 -10.57
CA ILE A 101 4.38 -14.97 -10.03
C ILE A 101 3.84 -13.69 -10.67
N CYS A 102 3.66 -13.65 -12.00
CA CYS A 102 3.08 -12.50 -12.68
C CYS A 102 1.69 -12.18 -12.14
N ARG A 103 0.83 -13.21 -12.03
CA ARG A 103 -0.52 -13.07 -11.50
C ARG A 103 -0.54 -12.57 -10.06
N GLU A 104 0.30 -13.14 -9.21
CA GLU A 104 0.39 -12.74 -7.79
C GLU A 104 0.83 -11.29 -7.61
N ILE A 105 1.85 -10.85 -8.37
CA ILE A 105 2.33 -9.46 -8.33
C ILE A 105 1.25 -8.49 -8.85
N GLU A 106 0.62 -8.83 -9.97
CA GLU A 106 -0.47 -8.03 -10.53
C GLU A 106 -1.64 -7.91 -9.56
N GLU A 107 -2.16 -9.01 -9.03
CA GLU A 107 -3.28 -9.03 -8.07
C GLU A 107 -2.97 -8.22 -6.80
N CYS A 108 -1.76 -8.34 -6.28
CA CYS A 108 -1.31 -7.67 -5.09
C CYS A 108 -1.20 -6.14 -5.28
N LEU A 109 -0.64 -5.69 -6.40
CA LEU A 109 -0.46 -4.28 -6.69
C LEU A 109 -1.74 -3.59 -7.15
N MET A 110 -2.60 -4.28 -7.90
CA MET A 110 -3.89 -3.74 -8.36
C MET A 110 -4.90 -3.48 -7.23
N GLN A 111 -4.61 -3.88 -6.00
CA GLN A 111 -5.41 -3.50 -4.83
C GLN A 111 -5.34 -2.00 -4.51
N HIS A 112 -4.30 -1.31 -4.98
CA HIS A 112 -4.15 0.12 -4.76
C HIS A 112 -4.83 0.92 -5.88
N GLU A 113 -5.74 1.82 -5.52
CA GLU A 113 -6.55 2.60 -6.47
C GLU A 113 -5.73 3.50 -7.43
N ALA A 114 -4.54 3.92 -7.03
CA ALA A 114 -3.66 4.73 -7.87
C ALA A 114 -2.93 3.91 -8.95
N ILE A 115 -2.93 2.58 -8.89
CA ILE A 115 -2.29 1.70 -9.87
C ILE A 115 -3.33 1.28 -10.91
N THR A 116 -3.03 1.52 -12.18
CA THR A 116 -3.93 1.25 -13.30
C THR A 116 -3.55 0.01 -14.10
N GLU A 117 -2.26 -0.34 -14.15
CA GLU A 117 -1.76 -1.47 -14.91
C GLU A 117 -0.43 -1.97 -14.35
N VAL A 118 -0.20 -3.27 -14.46
CA VAL A 118 1.09 -3.93 -14.14
C VAL A 118 1.39 -4.89 -15.28
N ASP A 119 2.46 -4.65 -16.03
CA ASP A 119 2.81 -5.39 -17.23
C ASP A 119 4.33 -5.49 -17.47
N GLU A 120 4.72 -5.89 -18.69
CA GLU A 120 6.12 -5.96 -19.14
C GLU A 120 7.01 -6.79 -18.20
N PHE A 121 6.54 -7.98 -17.78
CA PHE A 121 7.30 -8.87 -16.91
C PHE A 121 8.48 -9.49 -17.66
N GLU A 122 9.70 -9.28 -17.14
CA GLU A 122 10.94 -9.88 -17.61
C GLU A 122 11.61 -10.70 -16.51
N PHE A 123 11.89 -11.98 -16.78
CA PHE A 123 12.54 -12.89 -15.84
C PHE A 123 14.03 -13.03 -16.15
N ILE A 124 14.84 -12.81 -15.14
CA ILE A 124 16.30 -13.07 -15.17
C ILE A 124 16.57 -14.35 -14.40
N ASP A 125 17.20 -15.31 -15.06
CA ASP A 125 17.56 -16.60 -14.47
C ASP A 125 19.01 -16.61 -13.95
N GLY A 126 19.30 -17.47 -13.01
CA GLY A 126 20.63 -17.70 -12.48
C GLY A 126 20.74 -17.51 -10.97
N ILE A 127 21.95 -17.23 -10.49
CA ILE A 127 22.24 -17.05 -9.06
C ILE A 127 21.50 -15.83 -8.50
N ASN A 128 21.35 -14.79 -9.31
CA ASN A 128 20.59 -13.58 -8.96
C ASN A 128 19.26 -13.54 -9.73
N ALA A 129 18.51 -14.63 -9.66
CA ALA A 129 17.20 -14.68 -10.29
C ALA A 129 16.29 -13.54 -9.81
N SER A 130 15.68 -12.84 -10.74
CA SER A 130 14.77 -11.72 -10.47
C SER A 130 13.67 -11.62 -11.52
N VAL A 131 12.64 -10.87 -11.21
CA VAL A 131 11.62 -10.46 -12.16
C VAL A 131 11.51 -8.95 -12.11
N SER A 132 11.62 -8.30 -13.27
CA SER A 132 11.31 -6.89 -13.44
C SER A 132 9.96 -6.71 -14.11
N PHE A 133 9.27 -5.63 -13.84
CA PHE A 133 7.97 -5.30 -14.41
C PHE A 133 7.74 -3.81 -14.36
N THR A 134 6.80 -3.35 -15.19
CA THR A 134 6.37 -1.96 -15.26
C THR A 134 5.04 -1.79 -14.53
N ILE A 135 4.97 -0.79 -13.65
CA ILE A 135 3.76 -0.38 -12.95
C ILE A 135 3.32 0.96 -13.52
N THR A 136 2.12 1.03 -14.06
CA THR A 136 1.51 2.28 -14.51
C THR A 136 0.55 2.78 -13.43
N SER A 137 0.79 4.00 -12.96
CA SER A 137 -0.03 4.66 -11.95
C SER A 137 -0.58 5.99 -12.47
N ILE A 138 -1.46 6.63 -11.69
CA ILE A 138 -1.95 7.98 -11.98
C ILE A 138 -0.83 9.04 -12.03
N TYR A 139 0.35 8.74 -11.44
CA TYR A 139 1.54 9.60 -11.46
C TYR A 139 2.51 9.28 -12.60
N GLY A 140 2.26 8.24 -13.38
CA GLY A 140 3.07 7.79 -14.49
C GLY A 140 3.63 6.37 -14.32
N PRO A 141 4.39 5.88 -15.31
CA PRO A 141 5.00 4.54 -15.29
C PRO A 141 6.25 4.51 -14.42
N MET A 142 6.47 3.38 -13.75
CA MET A 142 7.69 3.07 -13.01
C MET A 142 8.07 1.61 -13.18
N THR A 143 9.36 1.31 -13.20
CA THR A 143 9.87 -0.07 -13.28
C THR A 143 10.31 -0.53 -11.89
N LYS A 144 9.94 -1.74 -11.52
CA LYS A 144 10.35 -2.39 -10.27
C LYS A 144 10.94 -3.77 -10.55
N GLU A 145 11.82 -4.22 -9.66
CA GLU A 145 12.46 -5.52 -9.71
C GLU A 145 12.30 -6.23 -8.36
N VAL A 146 11.95 -7.50 -8.42
CA VAL A 146 11.82 -8.38 -7.23
C VAL A 146 12.81 -9.52 -7.36
N ALA A 147 13.66 -9.70 -6.35
CA ALA A 147 14.57 -10.82 -6.26
C ALA A 147 13.80 -12.12 -6.00
N LEU A 148 14.13 -13.17 -6.77
CA LEU A 148 13.53 -14.49 -6.70
C LEU A 148 14.41 -15.52 -5.98
N HIS A 149 15.53 -15.08 -5.40
CA HIS A 149 16.41 -15.94 -4.59
C HIS A 149 16.03 -15.81 -3.11
N GLY A 150 16.10 -16.89 -2.44
CA GLY A 150 15.78 -16.97 -1.02
C GLY A 150 16.83 -16.37 -0.12
#